data_ad5d7ce3e262f5bd6664760ef00ac61f
#
_entry.id   ad5d7ce3e262f5bd6664760ef00ac61f
#
_cell.length_a   1.000
_cell.length_b   1.000
_cell.length_c   1.000
_cell.angle_alpha   90.00
_cell.angle_beta   90.00
_cell.angle_gamma   90.00
#
_symmetry.space_group_name_H-M   'P 1'
#
loop_
_entity.id
_entity.type
_entity.pdbx_description
1 polymer ?
#
loop_
_entity_poly.entity_id
_entity_poly.type
_entity_poly.pdbx_seq_one_letter_code
_entity_poly.pdbx_strand_id
1 'polypeptide(L)'
;MSDRYELFLTCPKGLEGLLLEEAGNLGLEEAREHTSAIRGVAEMETAYRLCLWSRLANRVLLVLKRFPIQDAESLYEGVLEVDWFEHLEPNGSLAVEFSGNGSGIDNTHFGALKVKDAIVDKLRQKDGTRPSIDKLNPDMRVHLRLDRGEAILSLDLSGHSLHQRGYRLQQGAAPLKENLAAAVLLRAGWPRIAAEGGALADPMCGVG
;
A
#
# COMPACT_ATOMS: atom_id res chain seq x y z
N MET A 1 -14.77 -4.88 -21.86
CA MET A 1 -15.00 -4.24 -20.56
C MET A 1 -13.66 -4.32 -19.84
N SER A 2 -13.07 -3.20 -19.45
CA SER A 2 -11.83 -3.24 -18.69
C SER A 2 -12.11 -3.73 -17.27
N ASP A 3 -11.20 -4.54 -16.74
CA ASP A 3 -11.32 -5.09 -15.39
C ASP A 3 -11.17 -3.98 -14.35
N ARG A 4 -12.08 -3.93 -13.40
CA ARG A 4 -12.07 -2.97 -12.29
C ARG A 4 -11.59 -3.64 -11.02
N TYR A 5 -10.67 -2.99 -10.36
CA TYR A 5 -9.99 -3.51 -9.17
C TYR A 5 -10.29 -2.66 -7.95
N GLU A 6 -10.45 -3.31 -6.82
CA GLU A 6 -10.51 -2.62 -5.53
C GLU A 6 -9.10 -2.22 -5.10
N LEU A 7 -8.94 -0.94 -4.75
CA LEU A 7 -7.67 -0.38 -4.28
C LEU A 7 -7.79 0.19 -2.86
N PHE A 8 -6.75 0.01 -2.07
CA PHE A 8 -6.50 0.76 -0.85
C PHE A 8 -5.28 1.65 -1.01
N LEU A 9 -5.44 2.93 -0.74
CA LEU A 9 -4.35 3.87 -0.68
C LEU A 9 -4.11 4.26 0.77
N THR A 10 -2.94 3.93 1.32
CA THR A 10 -2.60 4.27 2.70
C THR A 10 -2.01 5.68 2.78
N CYS A 11 -2.26 6.39 3.88
CA CYS A 11 -1.70 7.72 4.15
C CYS A 11 -1.45 7.94 5.64
N PRO A 12 -0.73 8.98 6.05
CA PRO A 12 -0.70 9.42 7.44
C PRO A 12 -2.10 9.79 7.92
N LYS A 13 -2.39 9.45 9.18
CA LYS A 13 -3.67 9.79 9.82
C LYS A 13 -3.95 11.30 9.76
N GLY A 14 -5.19 11.65 9.37
CA GLY A 14 -5.66 13.03 9.20
C GLY A 14 -5.44 13.60 7.80
N LEU A 15 -4.90 12.80 6.87
CA LEU A 15 -4.76 13.19 5.46
C LEU A 15 -5.78 12.51 4.55
N GLU A 16 -6.69 11.71 5.10
CA GLU A 16 -7.64 10.90 4.36
C GLU A 16 -8.49 11.75 3.39
N GLY A 17 -9.04 12.87 3.85
CA GLY A 17 -9.84 13.76 3.02
C GLY A 17 -9.05 14.43 1.88
N LEU A 18 -7.80 14.83 2.14
CA LEU A 18 -6.93 15.37 1.08
C LEU A 18 -6.55 14.29 0.06
N LEU A 19 -6.26 13.08 0.53
CA LEU A 19 -5.96 11.96 -0.36
C LEU A 19 -7.19 11.55 -1.17
N LEU A 20 -8.38 11.61 -0.58
CA LEU A 20 -9.63 11.31 -1.27
C LEU A 20 -9.85 12.24 -2.48
N GLU A 21 -9.64 13.55 -2.27
CA GLU A 21 -9.72 14.55 -3.33
C GLU A 21 -8.65 14.33 -4.42
N GLU A 22 -7.37 14.12 -4.00
CA GLU A 22 -6.27 13.87 -4.93
C GLU A 22 -6.52 12.61 -5.77
N ALA A 23 -6.90 11.50 -5.13
CA ALA A 23 -7.11 10.23 -5.80
C ALA A 23 -8.33 10.26 -6.74
N GLY A 24 -9.41 10.96 -6.36
CA GLY A 24 -10.56 11.20 -7.23
C GLY A 24 -10.16 11.97 -8.50
N ASN A 25 -9.34 13.01 -8.37
CA ASN A 25 -8.80 13.76 -9.51
C ASN A 25 -7.87 12.92 -10.41
N LEU A 26 -7.27 11.85 -9.88
CA LEU A 26 -6.45 10.89 -10.61
C LEU A 26 -7.25 9.74 -11.22
N GLY A 27 -8.56 9.66 -10.96
CA GLY A 27 -9.48 8.70 -11.56
C GLY A 27 -9.90 7.53 -10.65
N LEU A 28 -9.66 7.60 -9.33
CA LEU A 28 -10.20 6.64 -8.37
C LEU A 28 -11.69 6.88 -8.20
N GLU A 29 -12.50 5.86 -8.44
CA GLU A 29 -13.96 5.92 -8.36
C GLU A 29 -14.48 5.29 -7.07
N GLU A 30 -15.72 5.62 -6.68
CA GLU A 30 -16.39 5.09 -5.48
C GLU A 30 -15.57 5.23 -4.20
N ALA A 31 -14.71 6.25 -4.17
CA ALA A 31 -13.73 6.41 -3.11
C ALA A 31 -14.38 6.77 -1.76
N ARG A 32 -13.89 6.16 -0.68
CA ARG A 32 -14.34 6.38 0.70
C ARG A 32 -13.17 6.41 1.67
N GLU A 33 -13.30 7.25 2.70
CA GLU A 33 -12.31 7.32 3.77
C GLU A 33 -12.36 6.09 4.70
N HIS A 34 -11.17 5.67 5.12
CA HIS A 34 -10.92 4.71 6.18
C HIS A 34 -9.84 5.27 7.10
N THR A 35 -9.63 4.65 8.26
CA THR A 35 -8.56 5.08 9.18
C THR A 35 -7.19 4.94 8.53
N SER A 36 -6.48 6.05 8.34
CA SER A 36 -5.16 6.14 7.71
C SER A 36 -5.11 5.60 6.27
N ALA A 37 -6.24 5.60 5.57
CA ALA A 37 -6.35 5.11 4.19
C ALA A 37 -7.61 5.66 3.51
N ILE A 38 -7.67 5.47 2.19
CA ILE A 38 -8.90 5.52 1.40
C ILE A 38 -9.07 4.20 0.65
N ARG A 39 -10.30 3.87 0.31
CA ARG A 39 -10.66 2.73 -0.52
C ARG A 39 -11.45 3.21 -1.72
N GLY A 40 -11.23 2.62 -2.89
CA GLY A 40 -11.99 2.91 -4.10
C GLY A 40 -11.82 1.82 -5.14
N VAL A 41 -12.35 2.06 -6.32
CA VAL A 41 -12.31 1.14 -7.46
C VAL A 41 -11.70 1.84 -8.65
N ALA A 42 -10.86 1.16 -9.42
CA ALA A 42 -10.22 1.71 -10.61
C ALA A 42 -9.76 0.63 -11.58
N GLU A 43 -9.45 1.02 -12.80
CA GLU A 43 -8.70 0.20 -13.75
C GLU A 43 -7.21 0.17 -13.39
N MET A 44 -6.46 -0.81 -13.89
CA MET A 44 -5.03 -0.95 -13.59
C MET A 44 -4.21 0.26 -14.03
N GLU A 45 -4.56 0.90 -15.14
CA GLU A 45 -3.90 2.14 -15.57
C GLU A 45 -4.02 3.25 -14.53
N THR A 46 -5.20 3.40 -13.92
CA THR A 46 -5.39 4.36 -12.82
C THR A 46 -4.60 3.97 -11.57
N ALA A 47 -4.49 2.68 -11.26
CA ALA A 47 -3.64 2.23 -10.15
C ALA A 47 -2.16 2.64 -10.36
N TYR A 48 -1.63 2.47 -11.57
CA TYR A 48 -0.28 2.96 -11.91
C TYR A 48 -0.18 4.48 -11.89
N ARG A 49 -1.21 5.19 -12.37
CA ARG A 49 -1.28 6.66 -12.30
C ARG A 49 -1.25 7.14 -10.86
N LEU A 50 -1.96 6.48 -9.95
CA LEU A 50 -1.91 6.77 -8.51
C LEU A 50 -0.52 6.53 -7.93
N CYS A 51 0.15 5.43 -8.27
CA CYS A 51 1.54 5.19 -7.85
C CYS A 51 2.49 6.28 -8.34
N LEU A 52 2.31 6.77 -9.56
CA LEU A 52 3.20 7.76 -10.17
C LEU A 52 2.95 9.18 -9.64
N TRP A 53 1.69 9.59 -9.54
CA TRP A 53 1.32 10.99 -9.35
C TRP A 53 0.84 11.35 -7.95
N SER A 54 0.43 10.39 -7.11
CA SER A 54 -0.02 10.74 -5.77
C SER A 54 1.13 11.29 -4.92
N ARG A 55 0.93 12.45 -4.34
CA ARG A 55 1.85 13.13 -3.41
C ARG A 55 1.57 12.79 -1.96
N LEU A 56 0.38 12.27 -1.67
CA LEU A 56 -0.13 12.06 -0.32
C LEU A 56 -0.13 10.60 0.11
N ALA A 57 -0.26 9.66 -0.84
CA ALA A 57 -0.26 8.24 -0.54
C ALA A 57 1.11 7.75 -0.05
N ASN A 58 1.09 6.81 0.89
CA ASN A 58 2.27 6.01 1.24
C ASN A 58 2.40 4.80 0.33
N ARG A 59 1.27 4.10 0.09
CA ARG A 59 1.20 2.88 -0.72
C ARG A 59 -0.12 2.83 -1.48
N VAL A 60 -0.10 2.15 -2.62
CA VAL A 60 -1.26 1.73 -3.40
C VAL A 60 -1.31 0.21 -3.34
N LEU A 61 -2.36 -0.32 -2.73
CA LEU A 61 -2.56 -1.75 -2.49
C LEU A 61 -3.71 -2.25 -3.38
N LEU A 62 -3.44 -3.24 -4.19
CA LEU A 62 -4.43 -3.96 -5.00
C LEU A 62 -5.04 -5.09 -4.17
N VAL A 63 -6.33 -5.03 -3.88
CA VAL A 63 -7.02 -6.09 -3.14
C VAL A 63 -7.20 -7.31 -4.04
N LEU A 64 -6.61 -8.44 -3.64
CA LEU A 64 -6.78 -9.72 -4.33
C LEU A 64 -8.00 -10.47 -3.80
N LYS A 65 -8.15 -10.47 -2.47
CA LYS A 65 -9.21 -11.26 -1.83
C LYS A 65 -9.58 -10.72 -0.45
N ARG A 66 -10.86 -10.86 -0.13
CA ARG A 66 -11.41 -10.70 1.22
C ARG A 66 -12.04 -12.01 1.66
N PHE A 67 -11.75 -12.43 2.88
CA PHE A 67 -12.34 -13.65 3.42
C PHE A 67 -12.44 -13.61 4.94
N PRO A 68 -13.47 -14.24 5.52
CA PRO A 68 -13.60 -14.34 6.97
C PRO A 68 -12.56 -15.29 7.52
N ILE A 69 -12.04 -14.98 8.72
CA ILE A 69 -11.14 -15.86 9.44
C ILE A 69 -11.60 -16.08 10.87
N GLN A 70 -11.37 -17.27 11.38
CA GLN A 70 -11.66 -17.67 12.76
C GLN A 70 -10.37 -17.95 13.54
N ASP A 71 -9.34 -18.41 12.86
CA ASP A 71 -8.05 -18.84 13.42
C ASP A 71 -6.93 -18.76 12.37
N ALA A 72 -5.75 -19.23 12.75
CA ALA A 72 -4.59 -19.25 11.87
C ALA A 72 -4.72 -20.28 10.72
N GLU A 73 -5.53 -21.32 10.85
CA GLU A 73 -5.73 -22.30 9.80
C GLU A 73 -6.62 -21.76 8.69
N SER A 74 -7.76 -21.17 9.05
CA SER A 74 -8.64 -20.49 8.09
C SER A 74 -7.94 -19.32 7.37
N LEU A 75 -6.99 -18.63 8.05
CA LEU A 75 -6.12 -17.67 7.39
C LEU A 75 -5.25 -18.33 6.31
N TYR A 76 -4.58 -19.42 6.67
CA TYR A 76 -3.70 -20.17 5.75
C TYR A 76 -4.49 -20.69 4.53
N GLU A 77 -5.62 -21.35 4.75
CA GLU A 77 -6.48 -21.86 3.69
C GLU A 77 -6.97 -20.76 2.75
N GLY A 78 -7.44 -19.63 3.30
CA GLY A 78 -7.93 -18.50 2.51
C GLY A 78 -6.85 -17.88 1.62
N VAL A 79 -5.59 -17.89 2.05
CA VAL A 79 -4.43 -17.44 1.25
C VAL A 79 -4.05 -18.45 0.18
N LEU A 80 -4.17 -19.77 0.44
CA LEU A 80 -3.92 -20.84 -0.54
C LEU A 80 -4.87 -20.81 -1.74
N GLU A 81 -6.08 -20.28 -1.59
CA GLU A 81 -7.07 -20.21 -2.67
C GLU A 81 -6.71 -19.18 -3.76
N VAL A 82 -5.78 -18.25 -3.49
CA VAL A 82 -5.32 -17.29 -4.51
C VAL A 82 -4.40 -18.00 -5.51
N ASP A 83 -4.54 -17.67 -6.79
CA ASP A 83 -3.62 -18.15 -7.82
C ASP A 83 -2.34 -17.31 -7.83
N TRP A 84 -1.40 -17.71 -6.98
CA TRP A 84 -0.12 -17.01 -6.84
C TRP A 84 0.78 -17.12 -8.07
N PHE A 85 0.50 -18.06 -8.99
CA PHE A 85 1.27 -18.20 -10.25
C PHE A 85 1.02 -17.05 -11.22
N GLU A 86 -0.10 -16.33 -11.08
CA GLU A 86 -0.37 -15.12 -11.85
C GLU A 86 0.43 -13.92 -11.36
N HIS A 87 1.00 -13.98 -10.15
CA HIS A 87 1.59 -12.82 -9.46
C HIS A 87 3.08 -12.94 -9.22
N LEU A 88 3.65 -14.14 -9.15
CA LEU A 88 5.05 -14.36 -8.87
C LEU A 88 5.60 -15.56 -9.65
N GLU A 89 6.72 -15.36 -10.31
CA GLU A 89 7.49 -16.45 -10.89
C GLU A 89 8.04 -17.38 -9.80
N PRO A 90 8.19 -18.70 -10.05
CA PRO A 90 8.62 -19.66 -9.03
C PRO A 90 9.95 -19.35 -8.35
N ASN A 91 10.90 -18.73 -9.05
CA ASN A 91 12.22 -18.32 -8.56
C ASN A 91 12.27 -16.86 -8.06
N GLY A 92 11.15 -16.16 -8.06
CA GLY A 92 11.05 -14.79 -7.59
C GLY A 92 11.24 -14.64 -6.07
N SER A 93 11.24 -13.41 -5.62
CA SER A 93 11.36 -13.06 -4.20
C SER A 93 10.09 -12.41 -3.67
N LEU A 94 9.74 -12.70 -2.42
CA LEU A 94 8.57 -12.13 -1.79
C LEU A 94 8.84 -11.55 -0.40
N ALA A 95 8.04 -10.56 -0.02
CA ALA A 95 7.90 -10.10 1.36
C ALA A 95 6.43 -10.09 1.75
N VAL A 96 6.16 -10.36 3.03
CA VAL A 96 4.82 -10.30 3.60
C VAL A 96 4.80 -9.31 4.76
N GLU A 97 3.89 -8.37 4.70
CA GLU A 97 3.54 -7.44 5.78
C GLU A 97 2.16 -7.81 6.33
N PHE A 98 2.05 -7.84 7.65
CA PHE A 98 0.82 -8.20 8.35
C PHE A 98 0.45 -7.09 9.33
N SER A 99 -0.81 -6.72 9.36
CA SER A 99 -1.33 -5.69 10.27
C SER A 99 -2.69 -6.07 10.84
N GLY A 100 -3.01 -5.49 11.99
CA GLY A 100 -4.22 -5.83 12.73
C GLY A 100 -3.99 -7.01 13.68
N ASN A 101 -5.06 -7.36 14.41
CA ASN A 101 -5.11 -8.48 15.34
C ASN A 101 -6.54 -9.02 15.43
N GLY A 102 -6.70 -10.18 16.00
CA GLY A 102 -8.00 -10.83 16.21
C GLY A 102 -8.02 -12.26 15.67
N SER A 103 -9.13 -12.95 15.88
CA SER A 103 -9.33 -14.34 15.44
C SER A 103 -8.19 -15.27 15.88
N GLY A 104 -7.69 -15.10 17.13
CA GLY A 104 -6.59 -15.90 17.67
C GLY A 104 -5.20 -15.56 17.12
N ILE A 105 -5.08 -14.48 16.31
CA ILE A 105 -3.81 -14.02 15.76
C ILE A 105 -3.46 -12.66 16.38
N ASP A 106 -2.74 -12.69 17.49
CA ASP A 106 -2.36 -11.48 18.25
C ASP A 106 -0.91 -11.04 17.97
N ASN A 107 -0.13 -11.89 17.28
CA ASN A 107 1.23 -11.61 16.90
C ASN A 107 1.34 -11.40 15.38
N THR A 108 1.65 -10.18 14.97
CA THR A 108 1.77 -9.81 13.55
C THR A 108 2.90 -10.56 12.83
N HIS A 109 3.99 -10.90 13.53
CA HIS A 109 5.06 -11.70 12.94
C HIS A 109 4.60 -13.14 12.66
N PHE A 110 3.85 -13.74 13.58
CA PHE A 110 3.26 -15.06 13.38
C PHE A 110 2.26 -15.05 12.22
N GLY A 111 1.39 -14.03 12.15
CA GLY A 111 0.46 -13.87 11.02
C GLY A 111 1.19 -13.74 9.67
N ALA A 112 2.25 -12.93 9.63
CA ALA A 112 3.07 -12.79 8.41
C ALA A 112 3.74 -14.11 8.00
N LEU A 113 4.21 -14.93 8.96
CA LEU A 113 4.77 -16.25 8.68
C LEU A 113 3.72 -17.21 8.10
N LYS A 114 2.50 -17.25 8.66
CA LYS A 114 1.41 -18.09 8.16
C LYS A 114 1.03 -17.72 6.72
N VAL A 115 0.89 -16.44 6.42
CA VAL A 115 0.62 -15.96 5.05
C VAL A 115 1.76 -16.35 4.11
N LYS A 116 3.00 -16.11 4.51
CA LYS A 116 4.20 -16.51 3.73
C LYS A 116 4.21 -18.01 3.47
N ASP A 117 3.97 -18.84 4.48
CA ASP A 117 3.99 -20.29 4.35
C ASP A 117 2.93 -20.78 3.35
N ALA A 118 1.71 -20.23 3.40
CA ALA A 118 0.65 -20.54 2.44
C ALA A 118 1.06 -20.20 1.00
N ILE A 119 1.63 -19.02 0.77
CA ILE A 119 2.11 -18.60 -0.56
C ILE A 119 3.20 -19.54 -1.07
N VAL A 120 4.21 -19.81 -0.22
CA VAL A 120 5.34 -20.68 -0.57
C VAL A 120 4.86 -22.10 -0.87
N ASP A 121 3.97 -22.65 -0.06
CA ASP A 121 3.46 -24.01 -0.25
C ASP A 121 2.63 -24.12 -1.53
N LYS A 122 1.83 -23.09 -1.87
CA LYS A 122 1.12 -23.04 -3.14
C LYS A 122 2.06 -23.03 -4.35
N LEU A 123 3.08 -22.18 -4.32
CA LEU A 123 4.04 -22.07 -5.42
C LEU A 123 4.89 -23.32 -5.60
N ARG A 124 5.23 -24.01 -4.50
CA ARG A 124 5.98 -25.29 -4.55
C ARG A 124 5.23 -26.44 -5.23
N GLN A 125 3.90 -26.39 -5.27
CA GLN A 125 3.08 -27.48 -5.84
C GLN A 125 3.33 -27.67 -7.34
N LYS A 126 3.80 -26.65 -8.07
CA LYS A 126 3.94 -26.72 -9.53
C LYS A 126 5.21 -27.47 -9.96
N ASP A 127 6.37 -27.12 -9.38
CA ASP A 127 7.68 -27.63 -9.82
C ASP A 127 8.66 -27.88 -8.67
N GLY A 128 8.20 -27.75 -7.42
CA GLY A 128 9.02 -27.90 -6.23
C GLY A 128 9.91 -26.68 -5.91
N THR A 129 9.93 -25.66 -6.78
CA THR A 129 10.73 -24.45 -6.57
C THR A 129 10.15 -23.61 -5.43
N ARG A 130 11.03 -23.03 -4.64
CA ARG A 130 10.64 -22.19 -3.50
C ARG A 130 11.07 -20.75 -3.76
N PRO A 131 10.16 -19.77 -3.70
CA PRO A 131 10.52 -18.36 -3.80
C PRO A 131 11.42 -17.96 -2.62
N SER A 132 12.31 -17.01 -2.88
CA SER A 132 13.18 -16.44 -1.85
C SER A 132 12.44 -15.39 -1.02
N ILE A 133 12.96 -15.07 0.16
CA ILE A 133 12.41 -13.99 1.00
C ILE A 133 13.38 -12.81 0.96
N ASP A 134 12.94 -11.72 0.36
CA ASP A 134 13.66 -10.44 0.39
C ASP A 134 12.75 -9.36 0.98
N LYS A 135 13.11 -8.87 2.17
CA LYS A 135 12.34 -7.83 2.87
C LYS A 135 12.59 -6.42 2.33
N LEU A 136 13.73 -6.22 1.69
CA LEU A 136 14.14 -4.90 1.22
C LEU A 136 13.61 -4.62 -0.19
N ASN A 137 13.95 -5.49 -1.13
CA ASN A 137 13.61 -5.35 -2.55
C ASN A 137 12.95 -6.61 -3.11
N PRO A 138 11.78 -7.01 -2.62
CA PRO A 138 11.09 -8.18 -3.14
C PRO A 138 10.52 -7.91 -4.52
N ASP A 139 10.43 -8.94 -5.37
CA ASP A 139 9.69 -8.87 -6.64
C ASP A 139 8.19 -8.71 -6.38
N MET A 140 7.69 -9.32 -5.30
CA MET A 140 6.30 -9.21 -4.86
C MET A 140 6.20 -8.88 -3.37
N ARG A 141 5.46 -7.84 -3.02
CA ARG A 141 5.13 -7.49 -1.63
C ARG A 141 3.65 -7.70 -1.38
N VAL A 142 3.35 -8.56 -0.42
CA VAL A 142 1.98 -8.90 -0.01
C VAL A 142 1.66 -8.22 1.31
N HIS A 143 0.50 -7.58 1.38
CA HIS A 143 -0.07 -7.05 2.60
C HIS A 143 -1.28 -7.85 3.01
N LEU A 144 -1.33 -8.28 4.26
CA LEU A 144 -2.53 -8.81 4.87
C LEU A 144 -2.94 -7.94 6.05
N ARG A 145 -4.16 -7.46 6.01
CA ARG A 145 -4.78 -6.72 7.11
C ARG A 145 -5.92 -7.53 7.70
N LEU A 146 -5.90 -7.67 9.02
CA LEU A 146 -7.06 -8.14 9.78
C LEU A 146 -7.91 -6.97 10.22
N ASP A 147 -9.19 -7.02 9.89
CA ASP A 147 -10.17 -6.05 10.34
C ASP A 147 -11.47 -6.77 10.74
N ARG A 148 -11.79 -6.78 12.04
CA ARG A 148 -13.04 -7.32 12.58
C ARG A 148 -13.38 -8.75 12.14
N GLY A 149 -12.38 -9.64 12.11
CA GLY A 149 -12.54 -11.04 11.71
C GLY A 149 -12.55 -11.29 10.20
N GLU A 150 -12.28 -10.26 9.41
CA GLU A 150 -12.03 -10.37 7.96
C GLU A 150 -10.55 -10.18 7.66
N ALA A 151 -10.01 -11.02 6.79
CA ALA A 151 -8.69 -10.85 6.20
C ALA A 151 -8.82 -10.13 4.85
N ILE A 152 -8.04 -9.08 4.67
CA ILE A 152 -7.92 -8.33 3.43
C ILE A 152 -6.52 -8.58 2.88
N LEU A 153 -6.42 -9.37 1.84
CA LEU A 153 -5.19 -9.74 1.18
C LEU A 153 -4.96 -8.86 -0.04
N SER A 154 -3.80 -8.23 -0.12
CA SER A 154 -3.51 -7.24 -1.16
C SER A 154 -2.07 -7.35 -1.66
N LEU A 155 -1.83 -6.95 -2.91
CA LEU A 155 -0.49 -6.70 -3.47
C LEU A 155 -0.13 -5.22 -3.35
N ASP A 156 1.10 -4.94 -2.99
CA ASP A 156 1.65 -3.58 -2.99
C ASP A 156 2.19 -3.24 -4.38
N LEU A 157 1.52 -2.31 -5.05
CA LEU A 157 1.92 -1.82 -6.37
C LEU A 157 3.00 -0.74 -6.30
N SER A 158 3.31 -0.24 -5.09
CA SER A 158 4.21 0.90 -4.90
C SER A 158 5.68 0.53 -4.88
N GLY A 159 6.02 -0.72 -4.55
CA GLY A 159 7.38 -1.16 -4.27
C GLY A 159 7.91 -0.53 -2.98
N HIS A 160 8.56 0.62 -3.06
CA HIS A 160 8.92 1.44 -1.90
C HIS A 160 7.79 2.39 -1.50
N SER A 161 7.86 2.93 -0.28
CA SER A 161 6.88 3.94 0.13
C SER A 161 6.92 5.17 -0.77
N LEU A 162 5.75 5.58 -1.31
CA LEU A 162 5.64 6.61 -2.34
C LEU A 162 6.12 8.00 -1.91
N HIS A 163 6.27 8.27 -0.61
CA HIS A 163 6.89 9.50 -0.15
C HIS A 163 8.41 9.55 -0.38
N GLN A 164 9.04 8.41 -0.70
CA GLN A 164 10.48 8.32 -1.00
C GLN A 164 10.70 8.37 -2.51
N ARG A 165 10.58 9.58 -3.11
CA ARG A 165 10.69 9.78 -4.57
C ARG A 165 12.13 9.88 -5.07
N GLY A 166 13.11 9.89 -4.15
CA GLY A 166 14.54 9.88 -4.50
C GLY A 166 15.12 11.24 -4.91
N TYR A 167 14.37 12.33 -4.87
CA TYR A 167 14.89 13.66 -5.21
C TYR A 167 15.64 14.34 -4.03
N ARG A 168 15.49 13.84 -2.82
CA ARG A 168 16.21 14.38 -1.67
C ARG A 168 17.64 13.82 -1.63
N LEU A 169 18.62 14.67 -1.90
CA LEU A 169 20.03 14.28 -1.96
C LEU A 169 20.69 14.20 -0.59
N GLN A 170 20.22 14.98 0.38
CA GLN A 170 20.75 15.01 1.76
C GLN A 170 19.59 14.83 2.75
N GLN A 171 19.87 14.10 3.81
CA GLN A 171 18.91 13.92 4.91
C GLN A 171 19.43 14.65 6.14
N GLY A 172 18.62 15.55 6.70
CA GLY A 172 18.84 16.11 8.03
C GLY A 172 18.57 15.10 9.14
N ALA A 173 18.84 15.46 10.38
CA ALA A 173 18.60 14.61 11.55
C ALA A 173 17.11 14.21 11.74
N ALA A 174 16.17 15.07 11.30
CA ALA A 174 14.72 14.85 11.42
C ALA A 174 13.99 15.40 10.19
N PRO A 175 14.09 14.75 9.02
CA PRO A 175 13.46 15.24 7.79
C PRO A 175 11.94 15.11 7.87
N LEU A 176 11.20 16.14 7.46
CA LEU A 176 9.77 16.04 7.23
C LEU A 176 9.51 15.10 6.07
N LYS A 177 8.59 14.15 6.23
CA LYS A 177 8.20 13.26 5.14
C LYS A 177 7.58 14.05 3.99
N GLU A 178 7.91 13.69 2.76
CA GLU A 178 7.52 14.42 1.55
C GLU A 178 6.00 14.54 1.39
N ASN A 179 5.26 13.47 1.72
CA ASN A 179 3.79 13.51 1.70
C ASN A 179 3.20 14.42 2.79
N LEU A 180 3.85 14.55 3.95
CA LEU A 180 3.42 15.52 4.97
C LEU A 180 3.72 16.95 4.52
N ALA A 181 4.87 17.20 3.89
CA ALA A 181 5.19 18.51 3.32
C ALA A 181 4.17 18.89 2.24
N ALA A 182 3.82 17.98 1.34
CA ALA A 182 2.78 18.18 0.34
C ALA A 182 1.42 18.50 0.99
N ALA A 183 1.04 17.76 2.04
CA ALA A 183 -0.20 17.99 2.76
C ALA A 183 -0.27 19.36 3.44
N VAL A 184 0.83 19.83 4.02
CA VAL A 184 0.92 21.18 4.62
C VAL A 184 0.67 22.24 3.55
N LEU A 185 1.32 22.16 2.40
CA LEU A 185 1.16 23.08 1.30
C LEU A 185 -0.28 23.07 0.73
N LEU A 186 -0.86 21.88 0.58
CA LEU A 186 -2.25 21.75 0.11
C LEU A 186 -3.25 22.37 1.10
N ARG A 187 -3.09 22.11 2.40
CA ARG A 187 -3.94 22.69 3.45
C ARG A 187 -3.77 24.22 3.55
N ALA A 188 -2.57 24.74 3.29
CA ALA A 188 -2.32 26.17 3.22
C ALA A 188 -2.89 26.85 1.97
N GLY A 189 -3.49 26.09 1.03
CA GLY A 189 -4.03 26.62 -0.23
C GLY A 189 -2.96 27.03 -1.24
N TRP A 190 -1.74 26.50 -1.10
CA TRP A 190 -0.61 26.83 -1.96
C TRP A 190 -0.88 26.74 -3.46
N PRO A 191 -1.60 25.70 -3.98
CA PRO A 191 -1.88 25.66 -5.42
C PRO A 191 -2.56 26.90 -5.97
N ARG A 192 -3.52 27.45 -5.21
CA ARG A 192 -4.21 28.72 -5.60
C ARG A 192 -3.26 29.92 -5.50
N ILE A 193 -2.52 30.01 -4.38
CA ILE A 193 -1.56 31.11 -4.16
C ILE A 193 -0.50 31.13 -5.26
N ALA A 194 0.03 29.95 -5.65
CA ALA A 194 1.01 29.83 -6.71
C ALA A 194 0.45 30.21 -8.08
N ALA A 195 -0.80 29.82 -8.38
CA ALA A 195 -1.47 30.20 -9.63
C ALA A 195 -1.70 31.71 -9.75
N GLU A 196 -1.86 32.42 -8.63
CA GLU A 196 -1.97 33.87 -8.55
C GLU A 196 -0.61 34.60 -8.55
N GLY A 197 0.52 33.86 -8.71
CA GLY A 197 1.88 34.44 -8.71
C GLY A 197 2.45 34.72 -7.31
N GLY A 198 1.87 34.15 -6.27
CA GLY A 198 2.34 34.28 -4.89
C GLY A 198 3.70 33.61 -4.67
N ALA A 199 4.42 34.04 -3.62
CA ALA A 199 5.71 33.49 -3.22
C ALA A 199 5.58 32.57 -1.99
N LEU A 200 6.44 31.53 -1.91
CA LEU A 200 6.63 30.67 -0.75
C LEU A 200 7.94 31.02 -0.06
N ALA A 201 7.90 31.17 1.25
CA ALA A 201 9.12 31.27 2.07
C ALA A 201 9.06 30.20 3.18
N ASP A 202 10.10 29.40 3.28
CA ASP A 202 10.30 28.41 4.36
C ASP A 202 11.50 28.85 5.21
N PRO A 203 11.28 29.58 6.33
CA PRO A 203 12.38 30.04 7.19
C PRO A 203 13.00 28.92 8.03
N MET A 204 12.44 27.70 8.00
CA MET A 204 12.87 26.53 8.76
C MET A 204 13.21 25.34 7.85
N CYS A 205 13.65 25.60 6.62
CA CYS A 205 13.84 24.60 5.56
C CYS A 205 14.87 23.49 5.88
N GLY A 206 15.67 23.62 6.93
CA GLY A 206 16.68 22.64 7.32
C GLY A 206 17.79 22.52 6.28
N VAL A 207 17.86 21.37 5.60
CA VAL A 207 18.87 21.11 4.54
C VAL A 207 18.37 21.45 3.13
N GLY A 208 17.25 22.13 3.03
CA GLY A 208 16.63 22.53 1.75
C GLY A 208 15.54 21.60 1.30
#